data_3064e53edd1d8a1989fb299a02641298
#
_entry.id   3064e53edd1d8a1989fb299a02641298
#
_cell.length_a   1.000
_cell.length_b   1.000
_cell.length_c   1.000
_cell.angle_alpha   90.00
_cell.angle_beta   90.00
_cell.angle_gamma   90.00
#
_symmetry.space_group_name_H-M   'P 1'
#
loop_
_entity.id
_entity.type
_entity.pdbx_description
1 polymer ?
#
loop_
_entity_poly.entity_id
_entity_poly.type
_entity_poly.pdbx_seq_one_letter_code
_entity_poly.pdbx_strand_id
1 'polypeptide(L)'
;LDIILWLKHPEKEFGVQVHTKTLIDFPNSVSVKSIQKRCGVSQSSISTFMSILENAKLVESRKIDQYTYFRRNEEVIREFGEWYNKEVSIQSDDIDKLLKTLNLEDTSYPTPEETSAPGEQLAAEINTKGSDHDENRK
;
A
#
# COMPACT_ATOMS: atom_id res chain seq x y z
N LEU A 1 1.89 -6.94 -0.49
CA LEU A 1 1.00 -7.29 -1.61
C LEU A 1 -0.28 -6.46 -1.53
N ASP A 2 -0.46 -5.53 -2.44
CA ASP A 2 -1.46 -4.46 -2.34
C ASP A 2 -2.80 -4.81 -3.01
N ILE A 3 -3.17 -6.11 -3.05
CA ILE A 3 -4.38 -6.59 -3.75
C ILE A 3 -5.62 -5.82 -3.29
N ILE A 4 -5.79 -5.60 -2.01
CA ILE A 4 -6.94 -4.87 -1.45
C ILE A 4 -6.99 -3.42 -1.96
N LEU A 5 -5.84 -2.78 -2.10
CA LEU A 5 -5.75 -1.42 -2.62
C LEU A 5 -6.07 -1.38 -4.12
N TRP A 6 -5.57 -2.34 -4.89
CA TRP A 6 -5.88 -2.43 -6.33
C TRP A 6 -7.36 -2.69 -6.60
N LEU A 7 -7.99 -3.54 -5.80
CA LEU A 7 -9.41 -3.84 -5.91
C LEU A 7 -10.33 -2.68 -5.48
N LYS A 8 -9.78 -1.62 -4.89
CA LYS A 8 -10.53 -0.39 -4.60
C LYS A 8 -10.93 0.37 -5.88
N HIS A 9 -10.03 0.36 -6.86
CA HIS A 9 -10.22 1.05 -8.14
C HIS A 9 -9.90 0.11 -9.31
N PRO A 10 -10.72 -0.94 -9.52
CA PRO A 10 -10.38 -2.02 -10.44
C PRO A 10 -10.19 -1.56 -11.89
N GLU A 11 -10.97 -0.61 -12.36
CA GLU A 11 -10.83 -0.08 -13.72
C GLU A 11 -9.50 0.61 -13.95
N LYS A 12 -9.02 1.38 -12.98
CA LYS A 12 -7.73 2.06 -13.03
C LYS A 12 -6.57 1.08 -13.01
N GLU A 13 -6.68 0.04 -12.18
CA GLU A 13 -5.56 -0.86 -11.89
C GLU A 13 -5.47 -2.05 -12.87
N PHE A 14 -6.60 -2.50 -13.40
CA PHE A 14 -6.70 -3.68 -14.28
C PHE A 14 -7.32 -3.40 -15.65
N GLY A 15 -7.74 -2.16 -15.90
CA GLY A 15 -8.49 -1.81 -17.10
C GLY A 15 -9.93 -2.30 -17.08
N VAL A 16 -10.66 -2.00 -18.16
CA VAL A 16 -12.06 -2.40 -18.28
C VAL A 16 -12.15 -3.92 -18.44
N GLN A 17 -12.89 -4.57 -17.54
CA GLN A 17 -13.17 -6.00 -17.62
C GLN A 17 -14.22 -6.26 -18.71
N VAL A 18 -13.83 -6.97 -19.75
CA VAL A 18 -14.58 -7.08 -21.02
C VAL A 18 -15.83 -7.97 -20.95
N HIS A 19 -16.06 -8.67 -19.84
CA HIS A 19 -17.21 -9.57 -19.73
C HIS A 19 -18.47 -8.82 -19.25
N THR A 20 -19.40 -8.60 -20.20
CA THR A 20 -20.68 -7.91 -19.97
C THR A 20 -21.50 -8.51 -18.80
N LYS A 21 -21.48 -9.84 -18.64
CA LYS A 21 -22.15 -10.51 -17.52
C LYS A 21 -21.55 -10.10 -16.16
N THR A 22 -20.23 -9.94 -16.09
CA THR A 22 -19.55 -9.56 -14.84
C THR A 22 -19.93 -8.14 -14.40
N LEU A 23 -20.13 -7.23 -15.36
CA LEU A 23 -20.55 -5.85 -15.06
C LEU A 23 -21.96 -5.79 -14.44
N ILE A 24 -22.84 -6.72 -14.81
CA ILE A 24 -24.22 -6.75 -14.33
C ILE A 24 -24.34 -7.56 -13.03
N ASP A 25 -23.81 -8.78 -13.02
CA ASP A 25 -24.02 -9.73 -11.93
C ASP A 25 -23.07 -9.54 -10.74
N PHE A 26 -21.86 -9.03 -11.01
CA PHE A 26 -20.83 -8.85 -9.99
C PHE A 26 -19.96 -7.63 -10.31
N PRO A 27 -20.50 -6.41 -10.19
CA PRO A 27 -19.81 -5.18 -10.56
C PRO A 27 -18.56 -4.95 -9.71
N ASN A 28 -17.62 -4.20 -10.26
CA ASN A 28 -16.33 -3.86 -9.61
C ASN A 28 -15.45 -5.08 -9.27
N SER A 29 -15.67 -6.19 -9.95
CA SER A 29 -14.88 -7.41 -9.75
C SER A 29 -13.79 -7.57 -10.79
N VAL A 30 -12.75 -8.30 -10.42
CA VAL A 30 -11.58 -8.60 -11.27
C VAL A 30 -11.37 -10.10 -11.31
N SER A 31 -11.06 -10.65 -12.49
CA SER A 31 -10.75 -12.07 -12.63
C SER A 31 -9.48 -12.43 -11.86
N VAL A 32 -9.46 -13.62 -11.26
CA VAL A 32 -8.27 -14.14 -10.57
C VAL A 32 -7.04 -14.14 -11.47
N LYS A 33 -7.23 -14.37 -12.76
CA LYS A 33 -6.16 -14.37 -13.77
C LYS A 33 -5.52 -13.00 -13.94
N SER A 34 -6.31 -11.93 -13.94
CA SER A 34 -5.81 -10.55 -13.99
C SER A 34 -5.03 -10.19 -12.72
N ILE A 35 -5.54 -10.61 -11.56
CA ILE A 35 -4.86 -10.39 -10.28
C ILE A 35 -3.54 -11.16 -10.25
N GLN A 36 -3.54 -12.43 -10.66
CA GLN A 36 -2.34 -13.25 -10.76
C GLN A 36 -1.27 -12.62 -11.65
N LYS A 37 -1.66 -12.17 -12.83
CA LYS A 37 -0.76 -11.52 -13.79
C LYS A 37 -0.11 -10.28 -13.20
N ARG A 38 -0.88 -9.45 -12.50
CA ARG A 38 -0.36 -8.24 -11.85
C ARG A 38 0.58 -8.55 -10.69
N CYS A 39 0.25 -9.57 -9.89
CA CYS A 39 1.10 -10.01 -8.78
C CYS A 39 2.41 -10.66 -9.25
N GLY A 40 2.46 -11.21 -10.46
CA GLY A 40 3.62 -11.93 -10.98
C GLY A 40 3.94 -13.22 -10.21
N VAL A 41 2.93 -13.86 -9.61
CA VAL A 41 3.10 -15.07 -8.80
C VAL A 41 2.48 -16.30 -9.47
N SER A 42 2.78 -17.49 -8.96
CA SER A 42 2.19 -18.73 -9.45
C SER A 42 0.67 -18.81 -9.17
N GLN A 43 -0.03 -19.68 -9.91
CA GLN A 43 -1.45 -19.91 -9.68
C GLN A 43 -1.75 -20.45 -8.27
N SER A 44 -0.89 -21.31 -7.74
CA SER A 44 -1.02 -21.83 -6.37
C SER A 44 -0.86 -20.73 -5.33
N SER A 45 0.09 -19.82 -5.53
CA SER A 45 0.31 -18.68 -4.63
C SER A 45 -0.87 -17.73 -4.63
N ILE A 46 -1.40 -17.35 -5.81
CA ILE A 46 -2.55 -16.45 -5.87
C ILE A 46 -3.80 -17.08 -5.26
N SER A 47 -4.03 -18.37 -5.46
CA SER A 47 -5.13 -19.09 -4.84
C SER A 47 -5.03 -19.07 -3.32
N THR A 48 -3.85 -19.25 -2.77
CA THR A 48 -3.60 -19.15 -1.32
C THR A 48 -3.86 -17.74 -0.80
N PHE A 49 -3.35 -16.71 -1.47
CA PHE A 49 -3.57 -15.31 -1.05
C PHE A 49 -5.03 -14.91 -1.10
N MET A 50 -5.74 -15.27 -2.16
CA MET A 50 -7.16 -14.96 -2.29
C MET A 50 -8.01 -15.71 -1.27
N SER A 51 -7.67 -16.96 -0.94
CA SER A 51 -8.34 -17.71 0.13
C SER A 51 -8.15 -17.07 1.50
N ILE A 52 -6.98 -16.55 1.81
CA ILE A 52 -6.72 -15.83 3.05
C ILE A 52 -7.59 -14.57 3.14
N LEU A 53 -7.64 -13.78 2.06
CA LEU A 53 -8.46 -12.57 2.01
C LEU A 53 -9.96 -12.87 2.09
N GLU A 54 -10.41 -13.94 1.45
CA GLU A 54 -11.80 -14.39 1.48
C GLU A 54 -12.21 -14.92 2.87
N ASN A 55 -11.36 -15.70 3.52
CA ASN A 55 -11.58 -16.17 4.89
C ASN A 55 -11.64 -15.00 5.88
N ALA A 56 -10.85 -13.97 5.67
CA ALA A 56 -10.90 -12.71 6.43
C ALA A 56 -12.11 -11.82 6.09
N LYS A 57 -12.94 -12.23 5.13
CA LYS A 57 -14.10 -11.46 4.63
C LYS A 57 -13.73 -10.10 3.96
N LEU A 58 -12.48 -9.90 3.63
CA LEU A 58 -12.02 -8.66 2.98
C LEU A 58 -12.33 -8.62 1.49
N VAL A 59 -12.50 -9.79 0.88
CA VAL A 59 -12.94 -9.93 -0.51
C VAL A 59 -14.11 -10.90 -0.60
N GLU A 60 -14.89 -10.74 -1.65
CA GLU A 60 -15.95 -11.66 -2.06
C GLU A 60 -15.58 -12.29 -3.39
N SER A 61 -15.91 -13.55 -3.59
CA SER A 61 -15.71 -14.26 -4.85
C SER A 61 -17.02 -14.67 -5.50
N ARG A 62 -17.00 -14.75 -6.81
CA ARG A 62 -18.09 -15.34 -7.59
C ARG A 62 -17.51 -16.03 -8.83
N LYS A 63 -18.00 -17.24 -9.10
CA LYS A 63 -17.70 -17.92 -10.36
C LYS A 63 -18.75 -17.52 -11.40
N ILE A 64 -18.28 -16.97 -12.51
CA ILE A 64 -19.08 -16.57 -13.65
C ILE A 64 -18.51 -17.30 -14.89
N ASP A 65 -19.33 -18.16 -15.50
CA ASP A 65 -18.91 -19.10 -16.51
C ASP A 65 -17.74 -19.98 -16.01
N GLN A 66 -16.57 -19.94 -16.63
CA GLN A 66 -15.39 -20.71 -16.20
C GLN A 66 -14.37 -19.91 -15.40
N TYR A 67 -14.66 -18.63 -15.10
CA TYR A 67 -13.73 -17.73 -14.44
C TYR A 67 -14.20 -17.39 -13.02
N THR A 68 -13.24 -17.26 -12.11
CA THR A 68 -13.48 -16.75 -10.76
C THR A 68 -13.13 -15.29 -10.71
N TYR A 69 -14.06 -14.48 -10.21
CA TYR A 69 -13.93 -13.03 -10.03
C TYR A 69 -13.92 -12.69 -8.55
N PHE A 70 -13.14 -11.69 -8.20
CA PHE A 70 -13.04 -11.17 -6.83
C PHE A 70 -13.30 -9.68 -6.82
N ARG A 71 -13.96 -9.22 -5.78
CA ARG A 71 -14.11 -7.80 -5.46
C ARG A 71 -13.89 -7.55 -3.98
N ARG A 72 -13.58 -6.32 -3.62
CA ARG A 72 -13.50 -5.93 -2.22
C ARG A 72 -14.87 -6.02 -1.54
N ASN A 73 -14.87 -6.43 -0.28
CA ASN A 73 -16.03 -6.31 0.58
C ASN A 73 -16.00 -4.92 1.26
N GLU A 74 -16.61 -3.93 0.59
CA GLU A 74 -16.60 -2.54 1.04
C GLU A 74 -17.29 -2.36 2.40
N GLU A 75 -18.32 -3.16 2.69
CA GLU A 75 -19.04 -3.11 3.96
C GLU A 75 -18.13 -3.48 5.13
N VAL A 76 -17.46 -4.64 5.06
CA VAL A 76 -16.54 -5.10 6.12
C VAL A 76 -15.34 -4.16 6.27
N ILE A 77 -14.80 -3.64 5.16
CA ILE A 77 -13.69 -2.69 5.20
C ILE A 77 -14.12 -1.38 5.86
N ARG A 78 -15.30 -0.89 5.57
CA ARG A 78 -15.86 0.31 6.20
C ARG A 78 -16.10 0.11 7.69
N GLU A 79 -16.74 -0.98 8.08
CA GLU A 79 -16.99 -1.33 9.49
C GLU A 79 -15.68 -1.45 10.28
N PHE A 80 -14.67 -2.08 9.69
CA PHE A 80 -13.35 -2.16 10.31
C PHE A 80 -12.71 -0.78 10.48
N GLY A 81 -12.81 0.08 9.47
CA GLY A 81 -12.30 1.46 9.52
C GLY A 81 -12.98 2.29 10.62
N GLU A 82 -14.30 2.19 10.74
CA GLU A 82 -15.07 2.85 11.78
C GLU A 82 -14.69 2.36 13.18
N TRP A 83 -14.59 1.04 13.34
CA TRP A 83 -14.14 0.43 14.60
C TRP A 83 -12.72 0.85 14.95
N TYR A 84 -11.79 0.80 13.99
CA TYR A 84 -10.40 1.22 14.19
C TYR A 84 -10.31 2.68 14.64
N ASN A 85 -11.02 3.57 13.98
CA ASN A 85 -11.02 4.99 14.33
C ASN A 85 -11.61 5.25 15.72
N LYS A 86 -12.64 4.49 16.10
CA LYS A 86 -13.31 4.65 17.38
C LYS A 86 -12.52 4.04 18.55
N GLU A 87 -12.02 2.80 18.37
CA GLU A 87 -11.51 2.01 19.49
C GLU A 87 -9.97 1.96 19.58
N VAL A 88 -9.27 2.12 18.46
CA VAL A 88 -7.83 1.89 18.38
C VAL A 88 -7.05 3.17 18.07
N SER A 89 -7.59 4.04 17.20
CA SER A 89 -6.92 5.27 16.79
C SER A 89 -6.83 6.26 17.96
N ILE A 90 -5.66 6.85 18.15
CA ILE A 90 -5.45 7.92 19.11
C ILE A 90 -6.07 9.20 18.53
N GLN A 91 -7.06 9.77 19.23
CA GLN A 91 -7.65 11.05 18.86
C GLN A 91 -6.66 12.19 19.13
N SER A 92 -6.71 13.26 18.34
CA SER A 92 -5.81 14.41 18.53
C SER A 92 -5.92 15.04 19.92
N ASP A 93 -7.11 15.04 20.52
CA ASP A 93 -7.33 15.50 21.89
C ASP A 93 -6.58 14.67 22.95
N ASP A 94 -6.43 13.37 22.70
CA ASP A 94 -5.67 12.47 23.58
C ASP A 94 -4.17 12.72 23.47
N ILE A 95 -3.68 13.05 22.27
CA ILE A 95 -2.28 13.44 22.03
C ILE A 95 -1.98 14.75 22.77
N ASP A 96 -2.86 15.74 22.69
CA ASP A 96 -2.70 17.02 23.38
C ASP A 96 -2.66 16.84 24.91
N LYS A 97 -3.52 15.97 25.45
CA LYS A 97 -3.49 15.61 26.87
C LYS A 97 -2.19 14.93 27.29
N LEU A 98 -1.69 13.99 26.47
CA LEU A 98 -0.42 13.31 26.73
C LEU A 98 0.76 14.30 26.70
N LEU A 99 0.81 15.19 25.72
CA LEU A 99 1.86 16.21 25.59
C LEU A 99 1.86 17.16 26.78
N LYS A 100 0.70 17.61 27.26
CA LYS A 100 0.54 18.43 28.49
C LYS A 100 1.00 17.69 29.74
N THR A 101 0.64 16.41 29.88
CA THR A 101 1.02 15.57 31.02
C THR A 101 2.53 15.34 31.09
N LEU A 102 3.18 15.18 29.92
CA LEU A 102 4.62 14.93 29.82
C LEU A 102 5.46 16.23 29.82
N ASN A 103 4.83 17.40 29.81
CA ASN A 103 5.50 18.70 29.76
C ASN A 103 6.43 18.87 28.53
N LEU A 104 6.06 18.25 27.41
CA LEU A 104 6.82 18.22 26.17
C LEU A 104 6.32 19.27 25.14
N GLU A 105 5.72 20.37 25.60
CA GLU A 105 5.13 21.41 24.73
C GLU A 105 6.16 22.13 23.84
N ASP A 106 7.46 21.85 24.02
CA ASP A 106 8.54 22.59 23.37
C ASP A 106 9.49 21.72 22.52
N THR A 107 9.04 20.57 22.04
CA THR A 107 9.82 19.77 21.08
C THR A 107 9.48 20.16 19.65
N SER A 108 10.20 21.13 19.10
CA SER A 108 10.26 21.31 17.66
C SER A 108 10.98 20.11 17.04
N TYR A 109 10.26 19.30 16.30
CA TYR A 109 10.89 18.27 15.45
C TYR A 109 11.70 18.95 14.35
N PRO A 110 12.95 18.53 14.07
CA PRO A 110 13.69 19.07 12.96
C PRO A 110 12.93 18.84 11.65
N THR A 111 12.78 19.86 10.84
CA THR A 111 12.15 19.73 9.54
C THR A 111 13.00 18.84 8.62
N PRO A 112 12.43 18.14 7.66
CA PRO A 112 13.17 17.29 6.71
C PRO A 112 14.28 18.05 5.94
N GLU A 113 14.20 19.36 5.85
CA GLU A 113 15.20 20.22 5.21
C GLU A 113 16.49 20.36 6.03
N GLU A 114 16.41 20.25 7.37
CA GLU A 114 17.58 20.32 8.25
C GLU A 114 18.40 19.01 8.28
N THR A 115 17.78 17.88 7.91
CA THR A 115 18.46 16.57 7.86
C THR A 115 19.13 16.26 6.54
N SER A 116 18.87 17.01 5.47
CA SER A 116 19.50 16.81 4.15
C SER A 116 20.89 17.47 4.01
N ALA A 117 21.18 18.53 4.79
CA ALA A 117 22.43 19.27 4.70
C ALA A 117 23.71 18.47 5.04
N PRO A 118 23.77 17.57 6.03
CA PRO A 118 24.96 16.75 6.32
C PRO A 118 25.29 15.72 5.25
N GLY A 119 24.30 15.25 4.48
CA GLY A 119 24.50 14.27 3.42
C GLY A 119 25.14 14.83 2.17
N GLU A 120 24.84 16.07 1.83
CA GLU A 120 25.42 16.76 0.66
C GLU A 120 26.88 17.12 0.87
N GLN A 121 27.29 17.50 2.08
CA GLN A 121 28.68 17.80 2.40
C GLN A 121 29.57 16.56 2.37
N LEU A 122 29.09 15.40 2.80
CA LEU A 122 29.82 14.14 2.73
C LEU A 122 29.98 13.63 1.29
N ALA A 123 29.01 13.83 0.43
CA ALA A 123 29.10 13.47 -0.99
C ALA A 123 30.08 14.39 -1.76
N ALA A 124 30.19 15.66 -1.41
CA ALA A 124 31.14 16.60 -2.02
C ALA A 124 32.60 16.29 -1.60
N GLU A 125 32.86 15.84 -0.37
CA GLU A 125 34.21 15.45 0.09
C GLU A 125 34.71 14.15 -0.55
N ILE A 126 33.84 13.21 -0.86
CA ILE A 126 34.20 11.96 -1.55
C ILE A 126 34.59 12.22 -3.01
N ASN A 127 33.98 13.19 -3.66
CA ASN A 127 34.27 13.53 -5.05
C ASN A 127 35.57 14.31 -5.25
N THR A 128 36.06 15.02 -4.25
CA THR A 128 37.32 15.79 -4.33
C THR A 128 38.57 14.93 -4.08
N LYS A 129 38.43 13.76 -3.47
CA LYS A 129 39.56 12.83 -3.24
C LYS A 129 39.81 11.86 -4.40
N GLY A 130 38.96 11.84 -5.42
CA GLY A 130 39.07 10.94 -6.56
C GLY A 130 39.86 11.48 -7.77
N SER A 131 40.33 12.73 -7.76
CA SER A 131 40.97 13.37 -8.92
C SER A 131 42.49 13.50 -8.87
N ASP A 132 43.15 13.02 -7.80
CA ASP A 132 44.59 13.20 -7.66
C ASP A 132 45.45 11.90 -7.85
N HIS A 133 44.99 10.96 -8.68
CA HIS A 133 45.77 9.76 -8.87
C HIS A 133 45.88 9.26 -10.31
N ASP A 134 46.12 10.17 -11.27
CA ASP A 134 46.52 9.73 -12.60
C ASP A 134 47.37 10.74 -13.38
N GLU A 135 48.51 11.14 -12.80
CA GLU A 135 49.62 11.71 -13.58
C GLU A 135 50.97 11.30 -12.99
N ASN A 136 51.37 10.11 -13.19
CA ASN A 136 52.79 9.73 -13.35
C ASN A 136 53.01 8.25 -13.64
N ARG A 137 52.80 7.84 -14.89
CA ARG A 137 53.47 6.66 -15.44
C ARG A 137 53.99 6.98 -16.85
N LYS A 138 55.20 7.42 -16.90
CA LYS A 138 56.07 7.19 -18.04
C LYS A 138 56.66 5.80 -17.94
#